data_b1feea94bf480f18bac5cf37c8c6b07e
#
_entry.id   b1feea94bf480f18bac5cf37c8c6b07e
#
_cell.length_a   1.000
_cell.length_b   1.000
_cell.length_c   1.000
_cell.angle_alpha   90.00
_cell.angle_beta   90.00
_cell.angle_gamma   90.00
#
_symmetry.space_group_name_H-M   'P 1'
#
loop_
_entity.id
_entity.type
_entity.pdbx_description
1 polymer ?
#
loop_
_entity_poly.entity_id
_entity_poly.type
_entity_poly.pdbx_seq_one_letter_code
_entity_poly.pdbx_strand_id
1 'polypeptide(L)'
;MEDWNMKKIRVGVAGYGTIGQRLADGVAMQGDMELVGIADLAPTLALQALRENDMIGANDVKYNLYLVDGADRAAFEAKDIPVAGTFEDLCRNVDIMLDSAPGGVGAANKTKYYEPLGVKAIFQGGEKNSVADVFFHGYANYEKGLGQNYLKLTSCNTTGLIRTVDCLDREIGIEKVAITIIRRVADPGDYHRGLTNALQIDKAPSHQAVDLMTIMPHVEATGILVHTPVTHGHIITVLATAKDGKKITREMALEAFRKHPRIRTVTIEEGFKGNASLFKYARDLGNRRGDMYEIGLWEDSIVESGNDIMYAINIPQESVTIPETIDAIRAAMKMQLTREEGTAETNKYLKIGRFKALQKF
;
A
#
# COMPACT_ATOMS: atom_id res chain seq x y z
N MET A 1 13.49 -19.41 -27.88
CA MET A 1 12.68 -18.87 -26.74
C MET A 1 11.70 -17.94 -27.42
N GLU A 2 10.46 -18.40 -27.58
CA GLU A 2 9.39 -17.62 -28.19
C GLU A 2 9.00 -16.54 -27.19
N ASP A 3 9.31 -15.27 -27.48
CA ASP A 3 8.72 -14.10 -26.85
C ASP A 3 7.22 -14.13 -27.17
N TRP A 4 6.44 -14.72 -26.28
CA TRP A 4 5.01 -14.53 -26.28
C TRP A 4 4.77 -13.05 -25.97
N ASN A 5 4.45 -12.29 -27.00
CA ASN A 5 4.08 -10.88 -26.93
C ASN A 5 2.71 -10.76 -26.24
N MET A 6 2.65 -11.11 -24.95
CA MET A 6 1.45 -10.90 -24.15
C MET A 6 1.19 -9.40 -24.07
N LYS A 7 0.03 -8.98 -24.52
CA LYS A 7 -0.40 -7.57 -24.44
C LYS A 7 -0.33 -7.14 -22.98
N LYS A 8 0.50 -6.14 -22.69
CA LYS A 8 0.63 -5.56 -21.36
C LYS A 8 -0.68 -4.91 -20.92
N ILE A 9 -1.00 -5.02 -19.64
CA ILE A 9 -2.12 -4.31 -19.05
C ILE A 9 -1.76 -2.82 -18.96
N ARG A 10 -2.60 -1.96 -19.55
CA ARG A 10 -2.42 -0.51 -19.59
C ARG A 10 -3.02 0.12 -18.35
N VAL A 11 -2.20 0.79 -17.56
CA VAL A 11 -2.56 1.34 -16.25
C VAL A 11 -2.41 2.85 -16.24
N GLY A 12 -3.41 3.56 -15.70
CA GLY A 12 -3.36 4.99 -15.41
C GLY A 12 -3.36 5.25 -13.91
N VAL A 13 -2.81 6.38 -13.48
CA VAL A 13 -2.80 6.80 -12.07
C VAL A 13 -3.45 8.16 -11.93
N ALA A 14 -4.53 8.25 -11.16
CA ALA A 14 -5.19 9.51 -10.78
C ALA A 14 -4.64 10.02 -9.45
N GLY A 15 -4.12 11.27 -9.44
CA GLY A 15 -3.45 11.89 -8.31
C GLY A 15 -1.98 11.46 -8.20
N TYR A 16 -1.04 12.41 -8.42
CA TYR A 16 0.40 12.16 -8.31
C TYR A 16 0.97 12.68 -6.97
N GLY A 17 0.18 12.49 -5.90
CA GLY A 17 0.57 12.77 -4.51
C GLY A 17 1.48 11.68 -3.92
N THR A 18 1.55 11.62 -2.59
CA THR A 18 2.41 10.69 -1.85
C THR A 18 2.25 9.22 -2.28
N ILE A 19 1.01 8.75 -2.46
CA ILE A 19 0.73 7.38 -2.88
C ILE A 19 0.85 7.23 -4.40
N GLY A 20 0.29 8.16 -5.18
CA GLY A 20 0.29 8.08 -6.64
C GLY A 20 1.68 7.99 -7.27
N GLN A 21 2.68 8.69 -6.71
CA GLN A 21 4.08 8.58 -7.13
C GLN A 21 4.59 7.14 -7.03
N ARG A 22 4.27 6.47 -5.92
CA ARG A 22 4.71 5.10 -5.63
C ARG A 22 3.95 4.07 -6.46
N LEU A 23 2.67 4.33 -6.72
CA LEU A 23 1.86 3.51 -7.63
C LEU A 23 2.41 3.56 -9.04
N ALA A 24 2.70 4.76 -9.56
CA ALA A 24 3.28 4.92 -10.88
C ALA A 24 4.64 4.21 -11.00
N ASP A 25 5.52 4.38 -10.01
CA ASP A 25 6.80 3.66 -9.97
C ASP A 25 6.61 2.14 -9.87
N GLY A 26 5.67 1.68 -9.03
CA GLY A 26 5.37 0.26 -8.84
C GLY A 26 4.85 -0.41 -10.11
N VAL A 27 3.95 0.26 -10.85
CA VAL A 27 3.46 -0.20 -12.15
C VAL A 27 4.59 -0.23 -13.19
N ALA A 28 5.40 0.82 -13.26
CA ALA A 28 6.52 0.90 -14.20
C ALA A 28 7.60 -0.18 -13.96
N MET A 29 7.65 -0.77 -12.76
CA MET A 29 8.54 -1.90 -12.45
C MET A 29 7.99 -3.24 -12.95
N GLN A 30 6.69 -3.35 -13.28
CA GLN A 30 6.08 -4.61 -13.73
C GLN A 30 6.39 -4.87 -15.20
N GLY A 31 6.90 -6.07 -15.51
CA GLY A 31 7.23 -6.44 -16.90
C GLY A 31 6.00 -6.66 -17.79
N ASP A 32 4.87 -6.98 -17.17
CA ASP A 32 3.58 -7.32 -17.79
C ASP A 32 2.52 -6.21 -17.71
N MET A 33 2.92 -5.03 -17.25
CA MET A 33 2.09 -3.82 -17.21
C MET A 33 2.76 -2.65 -17.93
N GLU A 34 1.95 -1.68 -18.34
CA GLU A 34 2.40 -0.43 -18.97
C GLU A 34 1.77 0.75 -18.23
N LEU A 35 2.60 1.66 -17.73
CA LEU A 35 2.13 2.94 -17.21
C LEU A 35 1.85 3.87 -18.37
N VAL A 36 0.57 4.06 -18.72
CA VAL A 36 0.13 4.95 -19.81
C VAL A 36 0.30 6.41 -19.43
N GLY A 37 -0.03 6.74 -18.17
CA GLY A 37 0.11 8.11 -17.70
C GLY A 37 -0.33 8.33 -16.26
N ILE A 38 -0.06 9.53 -15.80
CA ILE A 38 -0.47 10.06 -14.50
C ILE A 38 -1.38 11.26 -14.72
N ALA A 39 -2.30 11.54 -13.79
CA ALA A 39 -3.16 12.72 -13.85
C ALA A 39 -3.12 13.50 -12.55
N ASP A 40 -3.11 14.84 -12.63
CA ASP A 40 -3.12 15.71 -11.45
C ASP A 40 -3.87 17.02 -11.70
N LEU A 41 -4.18 17.73 -10.61
CA LEU A 41 -4.90 19.00 -10.60
C LEU A 41 -3.97 20.21 -10.72
N ALA A 42 -2.75 20.14 -10.19
CA ALA A 42 -1.84 21.27 -10.07
C ALA A 42 -0.38 20.84 -10.31
N PRO A 43 0.50 21.75 -10.74
CA PRO A 43 1.93 21.50 -10.95
C PRO A 43 2.68 21.41 -9.61
N THR A 44 2.43 20.32 -8.87
CA THR A 44 3.02 20.05 -7.55
C THR A 44 4.55 19.97 -7.59
N LEU A 45 5.22 20.07 -6.45
CA LEU A 45 6.67 19.87 -6.35
C LEU A 45 7.11 18.50 -6.89
N ALA A 46 6.27 17.48 -6.73
CA ALA A 46 6.54 16.15 -7.27
C ALA A 46 6.59 16.14 -8.80
N LEU A 47 5.68 16.85 -9.47
CA LEU A 47 5.65 16.99 -10.93
C LEU A 47 6.79 17.88 -11.43
N GLN A 48 7.11 18.96 -10.72
CA GLN A 48 8.28 19.79 -11.04
C GLN A 48 9.57 18.98 -10.94
N ALA A 49 9.72 18.14 -9.90
CA ALA A 49 10.87 17.26 -9.78
C ALA A 49 10.97 16.22 -10.92
N LEU A 50 9.84 15.72 -11.47
CA LEU A 50 9.86 14.88 -12.66
C LEU A 50 10.33 15.67 -13.90
N ARG A 51 9.93 16.93 -14.02
CA ARG A 51 10.36 17.80 -15.12
C ARG A 51 11.86 18.07 -15.06
N GLU A 52 12.37 18.42 -13.88
CA GLU A 52 13.80 18.67 -13.66
C GLU A 52 14.69 17.43 -13.90
N ASN A 53 14.13 16.23 -13.76
CA ASN A 53 14.80 14.96 -14.02
C ASN A 53 14.54 14.41 -15.43
N ASP A 54 13.97 15.19 -16.34
CA ASP A 54 13.61 14.80 -17.70
C ASP A 54 12.74 13.53 -17.79
N MET A 55 11.86 13.34 -16.80
CA MET A 55 10.98 12.17 -16.71
C MET A 55 9.57 12.43 -17.23
N ILE A 56 9.19 13.69 -17.46
CA ILE A 56 7.96 14.12 -18.13
C ILE A 56 8.33 14.81 -19.43
N GLY A 57 7.73 14.42 -20.55
CA GLY A 57 7.98 15.02 -21.85
C GLY A 57 7.11 14.44 -22.95
N ALA A 58 7.42 14.79 -24.19
CA ALA A 58 6.64 14.41 -25.36
C ALA A 58 7.14 13.13 -26.08
N ASN A 59 8.34 12.67 -25.83
CA ASN A 59 8.93 11.52 -26.53
C ASN A 59 9.83 10.72 -25.57
N ASP A 60 9.66 9.39 -25.58
CA ASP A 60 10.45 8.40 -24.82
C ASP A 60 10.61 8.68 -23.32
N VAL A 61 9.63 9.38 -22.74
CA VAL A 61 9.62 9.69 -21.31
C VAL A 61 8.85 8.69 -20.50
N LYS A 62 9.23 8.56 -19.23
CA LYS A 62 8.62 7.60 -18.29
C LYS A 62 7.18 7.95 -17.94
N TYR A 63 6.80 9.23 -17.96
CA TYR A 63 5.49 9.70 -17.50
C TYR A 63 4.83 10.65 -18.53
N ASN A 64 3.62 10.29 -18.98
CA ASN A 64 2.72 11.21 -19.66
C ASN A 64 1.78 11.84 -18.61
N LEU A 65 1.65 13.17 -18.62
CA LEU A 65 0.79 13.89 -17.71
C LEU A 65 -0.53 14.26 -18.37
N TYR A 66 -1.62 13.97 -17.69
CA TYR A 66 -2.98 14.35 -18.07
C TYR A 66 -3.58 15.27 -16.99
N LEU A 67 -4.47 16.17 -17.40
CA LEU A 67 -5.11 17.11 -16.51
C LEU A 67 -6.47 16.60 -16.05
N VAL A 68 -6.70 16.56 -14.74
CA VAL A 68 -8.03 16.31 -14.18
C VAL A 68 -8.93 17.55 -14.33
N ASP A 69 -10.25 17.38 -14.12
CA ASP A 69 -11.19 18.48 -14.17
C ASP A 69 -10.82 19.61 -13.21
N GLY A 70 -10.94 20.84 -13.71
CA GLY A 70 -10.61 22.03 -12.94
C GLY A 70 -9.12 22.36 -12.87
N ALA A 71 -8.26 21.57 -13.51
CA ALA A 71 -6.84 21.91 -13.62
C ALA A 71 -6.62 23.11 -14.55
N ASP A 72 -5.76 24.03 -14.13
CA ASP A 72 -5.35 25.16 -14.96
C ASP A 72 -4.11 24.80 -15.80
N ARG A 73 -4.32 24.57 -17.10
CA ARG A 73 -3.24 24.23 -18.05
C ARG A 73 -2.11 25.29 -18.05
N ALA A 74 -2.46 26.58 -17.95
CA ALA A 74 -1.46 27.64 -17.98
C ALA A 74 -0.51 27.57 -16.77
N ALA A 75 -0.98 27.07 -15.62
CA ALA A 75 -0.13 26.87 -14.45
C ALA A 75 0.94 25.80 -14.68
N PHE A 76 0.65 24.77 -15.49
CA PHE A 76 1.62 23.74 -15.88
C PHE A 76 2.59 24.27 -16.95
N GLU A 77 2.10 24.99 -17.92
CA GLU A 77 2.93 25.62 -18.96
C GLU A 77 3.92 26.62 -18.36
N ALA A 78 3.48 27.41 -17.37
CA ALA A 78 4.35 28.34 -16.64
C ALA A 78 5.49 27.65 -15.86
N LYS A 79 5.41 26.34 -15.66
CA LYS A 79 6.43 25.48 -15.04
C LYS A 79 7.16 24.59 -16.07
N ASP A 80 6.92 24.83 -17.35
CA ASP A 80 7.49 24.05 -18.44
C ASP A 80 7.18 22.53 -18.31
N ILE A 81 5.99 22.20 -17.79
CA ILE A 81 5.53 20.83 -17.62
C ILE A 81 4.58 20.48 -18.78
N PRO A 82 4.99 19.59 -19.70
CA PRO A 82 4.16 19.23 -20.85
C PRO A 82 2.95 18.40 -20.44
N VAL A 83 1.83 18.67 -21.09
CA VAL A 83 0.53 18.01 -20.84
C VAL A 83 0.13 17.20 -22.07
N ALA A 84 -0.08 15.89 -21.89
CA ALA A 84 -0.44 14.96 -22.95
C ALA A 84 -1.93 15.01 -23.32
N GLY A 85 -2.81 15.36 -22.39
CA GLY A 85 -4.24 15.40 -22.65
C GLY A 85 -5.10 15.64 -21.40
N THR A 86 -6.38 15.31 -21.50
CA THR A 86 -7.35 15.38 -20.41
C THR A 86 -7.43 14.06 -19.63
N PHE A 87 -8.07 14.07 -18.46
CA PHE A 87 -8.32 12.86 -17.68
C PHE A 87 -9.18 11.84 -18.44
N GLU A 88 -10.14 12.31 -19.22
CA GLU A 88 -10.96 11.46 -20.07
C GLU A 88 -10.11 10.76 -21.13
N ASP A 89 -9.15 11.48 -21.75
CA ASP A 89 -8.22 10.88 -22.71
C ASP A 89 -7.39 9.76 -22.07
N LEU A 90 -6.92 9.96 -20.83
CA LEU A 90 -6.23 8.90 -20.08
C LEU A 90 -7.15 7.70 -19.85
N CYS A 91 -8.37 7.93 -19.35
CA CYS A 91 -9.34 6.87 -19.10
C CYS A 91 -9.68 6.05 -20.36
N ARG A 92 -9.76 6.68 -21.54
CA ARG A 92 -10.01 5.98 -22.82
C ARG A 92 -8.81 5.11 -23.27
N ASN A 93 -7.63 5.38 -22.76
CA ASN A 93 -6.38 4.72 -23.19
C ASN A 93 -5.86 3.67 -22.21
N VAL A 94 -6.58 3.37 -21.12
CA VAL A 94 -6.18 2.39 -20.12
C VAL A 94 -7.16 1.24 -20.00
N ASP A 95 -6.69 0.13 -19.45
CA ASP A 95 -7.53 -1.02 -19.10
C ASP A 95 -8.01 -0.91 -17.63
N ILE A 96 -7.21 -0.23 -16.78
CA ILE A 96 -7.50 -0.02 -15.36
C ILE A 96 -6.89 1.28 -14.82
N MET A 97 -7.63 1.96 -13.93
CA MET A 97 -7.16 3.15 -13.22
C MET A 97 -6.81 2.84 -11.76
N LEU A 98 -5.72 3.41 -11.28
CA LEU A 98 -5.38 3.48 -9.86
C LEU A 98 -5.77 4.86 -9.33
N ASP A 99 -6.83 4.94 -8.55
CA ASP A 99 -7.32 6.22 -8.04
C ASP A 99 -6.77 6.47 -6.62
N SER A 100 -5.83 7.41 -6.54
CA SER A 100 -5.21 7.88 -5.30
C SER A 100 -5.57 9.35 -4.99
N ALA A 101 -6.64 9.83 -5.58
CA ALA A 101 -7.18 11.16 -5.32
C ALA A 101 -7.71 11.28 -3.87
N PRO A 102 -7.93 12.49 -3.37
CA PRO A 102 -8.55 12.70 -2.05
C PRO A 102 -9.93 12.04 -1.93
N GLY A 103 -10.33 11.69 -0.70
CA GLY A 103 -11.59 11.02 -0.42
C GLY A 103 -12.80 11.73 -1.03
N GLY A 104 -13.69 10.95 -1.66
CA GLY A 104 -14.86 11.41 -2.40
C GLY A 104 -14.58 11.74 -3.88
N VAL A 105 -13.34 12.04 -4.25
CA VAL A 105 -12.98 12.34 -5.65
C VAL A 105 -13.01 11.06 -6.49
N GLY A 106 -12.49 9.95 -5.97
CA GLY A 106 -12.52 8.67 -6.65
C GLY A 106 -13.94 8.17 -6.91
N ALA A 107 -14.87 8.37 -5.97
CA ALA A 107 -16.29 8.07 -6.18
C ALA A 107 -16.92 8.95 -7.31
N ALA A 108 -16.54 10.23 -7.37
CA ALA A 108 -16.97 11.11 -8.46
C ALA A 108 -16.36 10.69 -9.81
N ASN A 109 -15.09 10.34 -9.85
CA ASN A 109 -14.40 9.82 -11.04
C ASN A 109 -15.06 8.53 -11.53
N LYS A 110 -15.43 7.62 -10.62
CA LYS A 110 -16.13 6.37 -10.94
C LYS A 110 -17.39 6.67 -11.74
N THR A 111 -18.27 7.51 -11.21
CA THR A 111 -19.55 7.84 -11.84
C THR A 111 -19.38 8.60 -13.16
N LYS A 112 -18.42 9.53 -13.21
CA LYS A 112 -18.24 10.40 -14.37
C LYS A 112 -17.48 9.76 -15.52
N TYR A 113 -16.47 8.92 -15.20
CA TYR A 113 -15.53 8.40 -16.19
C TYR A 113 -15.47 6.88 -16.23
N TYR A 114 -15.26 6.19 -15.08
CA TYR A 114 -14.94 4.77 -15.12
C TYR A 114 -16.12 3.92 -15.55
N GLU A 115 -17.31 4.15 -14.98
CA GLU A 115 -18.53 3.43 -15.37
C GLU A 115 -18.95 3.69 -16.83
N PRO A 116 -19.04 4.96 -17.30
CA PRO A 116 -19.44 5.24 -18.68
C PRO A 116 -18.46 4.73 -19.74
N LEU A 117 -17.16 4.67 -19.42
CA LEU A 117 -16.11 4.21 -20.32
C LEU A 117 -15.79 2.73 -20.18
N GLY A 118 -16.39 2.02 -19.20
CA GLY A 118 -16.13 0.62 -18.94
C GLY A 118 -14.73 0.33 -18.40
N VAL A 119 -14.08 1.32 -17.75
CA VAL A 119 -12.74 1.21 -17.21
C VAL A 119 -12.81 0.67 -15.78
N LYS A 120 -11.98 -0.34 -15.48
CA LYS A 120 -11.83 -0.85 -14.12
C LYS A 120 -11.08 0.16 -13.25
N ALA A 121 -11.32 0.15 -11.92
CA ALA A 121 -10.59 1.02 -11.02
C ALA A 121 -10.26 0.38 -9.67
N ILE A 122 -9.11 0.79 -9.11
CA ILE A 122 -8.66 0.44 -7.77
C ILE A 122 -8.53 1.72 -6.96
N PHE A 123 -9.31 1.81 -5.86
CA PHE A 123 -9.37 3.00 -5.00
C PHE A 123 -8.47 2.85 -3.79
N GLN A 124 -7.74 3.91 -3.47
CA GLN A 124 -6.84 3.97 -2.31
C GLN A 124 -7.56 4.43 -1.02
N GLY A 125 -6.81 4.45 0.09
CA GLY A 125 -7.28 4.59 1.47
C GLY A 125 -8.25 5.71 1.83
N GLY A 126 -8.35 6.79 1.05
CA GLY A 126 -9.24 7.92 1.35
C GLY A 126 -10.72 7.70 1.06
N GLU A 127 -11.08 6.69 0.25
CA GLU A 127 -12.46 6.42 -0.16
C GLU A 127 -13.19 5.53 0.86
N LYS A 128 -14.52 5.60 0.85
CA LYS A 128 -15.39 4.68 1.61
C LYS A 128 -15.39 3.30 0.96
N ASN A 129 -15.54 2.22 1.75
CA ASN A 129 -15.58 0.87 1.21
C ASN A 129 -16.72 0.64 0.20
N SER A 130 -17.82 1.39 0.31
CA SER A 130 -18.97 1.33 -0.60
C SER A 130 -18.69 1.83 -2.03
N VAL A 131 -17.51 2.40 -2.32
CA VAL A 131 -17.12 2.82 -3.67
C VAL A 131 -16.85 1.63 -4.58
N ALA A 132 -16.54 0.47 -4.03
CA ALA A 132 -16.07 -0.71 -4.74
C ALA A 132 -16.88 -1.96 -4.48
N ASP A 133 -16.72 -2.94 -5.36
CA ASP A 133 -17.37 -4.25 -5.26
C ASP A 133 -16.75 -5.10 -4.15
N VAL A 134 -15.44 -4.95 -3.93
CA VAL A 134 -14.68 -5.71 -2.93
C VAL A 134 -13.71 -4.79 -2.19
N PHE A 135 -13.71 -4.92 -0.85
CA PHE A 135 -12.64 -4.44 0.00
C PHE A 135 -11.52 -5.49 -0.01
N PHE A 136 -10.33 -5.11 -0.51
CA PHE A 136 -9.32 -6.05 -1.00
C PHE A 136 -8.01 -6.00 -0.22
N HIS A 137 -7.44 -7.19 0.02
CA HIS A 137 -6.08 -7.40 0.51
C HIS A 137 -5.43 -8.59 -0.20
N GLY A 138 -4.24 -8.40 -0.79
CA GLY A 138 -3.60 -9.39 -1.66
C GLY A 138 -3.41 -10.79 -1.04
N TYR A 139 -3.09 -10.88 0.25
CA TYR A 139 -2.89 -12.17 0.91
C TYR A 139 -4.15 -12.77 1.53
N ALA A 140 -5.08 -11.96 2.01
CA ALA A 140 -6.21 -12.47 2.77
C ALA A 140 -7.43 -12.82 1.92
N ASN A 141 -7.64 -12.14 0.78
CA ASN A 141 -8.84 -12.38 -0.04
C ASN A 141 -8.64 -12.14 -1.54
N TYR A 142 -7.47 -12.48 -2.09
CA TYR A 142 -7.10 -12.28 -3.49
C TYR A 142 -8.17 -12.76 -4.47
N GLU A 143 -8.70 -13.96 -4.25
CA GLU A 143 -9.66 -14.61 -5.15
C GLU A 143 -11.00 -13.87 -5.24
N LYS A 144 -11.38 -13.10 -4.21
CA LYS A 144 -12.57 -12.23 -4.24
C LYS A 144 -12.41 -11.07 -5.23
N GLY A 145 -11.18 -10.69 -5.55
CA GLY A 145 -10.86 -9.63 -6.51
C GLY A 145 -10.89 -10.08 -7.97
N LEU A 146 -10.96 -11.39 -8.25
CA LEU A 146 -10.84 -11.91 -9.60
C LEU A 146 -11.94 -11.38 -10.54
N GLY A 147 -11.52 -10.63 -11.54
CA GLY A 147 -12.39 -10.10 -12.58
C GLY A 147 -13.32 -8.96 -12.13
N GLN A 148 -13.27 -8.54 -10.88
CA GLN A 148 -14.08 -7.42 -10.38
C GLN A 148 -13.73 -6.11 -11.11
N ASN A 149 -14.71 -5.21 -11.22
CA ASN A 149 -14.50 -3.94 -11.88
C ASN A 149 -13.90 -2.90 -10.93
N TYR A 150 -14.33 -2.92 -9.68
CA TYR A 150 -13.96 -1.92 -8.69
C TYR A 150 -13.48 -2.57 -7.41
N LEU A 151 -12.22 -2.29 -7.05
CA LEU A 151 -11.61 -2.77 -5.81
C LEU A 151 -11.22 -1.59 -4.93
N LYS A 152 -11.40 -1.73 -3.62
CA LYS A 152 -10.96 -0.76 -2.62
C LYS A 152 -9.87 -1.39 -1.76
N LEU A 153 -8.71 -0.75 -1.71
CA LEU A 153 -7.58 -1.23 -0.89
C LEU A 153 -7.78 -0.96 0.59
N THR A 154 -7.26 -1.86 1.42
CA THR A 154 -7.10 -1.63 2.85
C THR A 154 -6.17 -0.44 3.11
N SER A 155 -6.38 0.27 4.23
CA SER A 155 -5.48 1.34 4.65
C SER A 155 -4.08 0.80 4.98
N CYS A 156 -3.08 1.68 5.06
CA CYS A 156 -1.70 1.27 5.36
C CYS A 156 -1.58 0.46 6.66
N ASN A 157 -2.26 0.90 7.73
CA ASN A 157 -2.26 0.19 9.00
C ASN A 157 -2.99 -1.15 8.91
N THR A 158 -4.15 -1.17 8.26
CA THR A 158 -4.94 -2.40 8.05
C THR A 158 -4.16 -3.39 7.19
N THR A 159 -3.47 -2.94 6.14
CA THR A 159 -2.62 -3.78 5.29
C THR A 159 -1.53 -4.48 6.11
N GLY A 160 -0.76 -3.72 6.89
CA GLY A 160 0.33 -4.32 7.67
C GLY A 160 -0.17 -5.22 8.81
N LEU A 161 -1.29 -4.85 9.43
CA LEU A 161 -1.94 -5.66 10.46
C LEU A 161 -2.39 -7.01 9.89
N ILE A 162 -3.09 -7.01 8.75
CA ILE A 162 -3.58 -8.24 8.11
C ILE A 162 -2.42 -9.15 7.71
N ARG A 163 -1.30 -8.63 7.20
CA ARG A 163 -0.14 -9.47 6.87
C ARG A 163 0.31 -10.34 8.05
N THR A 164 0.33 -9.78 9.26
CA THR A 164 0.75 -10.53 10.44
C THR A 164 -0.34 -11.44 10.97
N VAL A 165 -1.58 -10.97 11.01
CA VAL A 165 -2.71 -11.76 11.51
C VAL A 165 -3.03 -12.94 10.58
N ASP A 166 -3.06 -12.72 9.25
CA ASP A 166 -3.31 -13.78 8.26
C ASP A 166 -2.25 -14.89 8.32
N CYS A 167 -0.96 -14.53 8.44
CA CYS A 167 0.06 -15.58 8.53
C CYS A 167 0.01 -16.37 9.85
N LEU A 168 -0.31 -15.74 10.97
CA LEU A 168 -0.54 -16.45 12.24
C LEU A 168 -1.81 -17.31 12.17
N ASP A 169 -2.88 -16.79 11.59
CA ASP A 169 -4.15 -17.51 11.47
C ASP A 169 -4.00 -18.77 10.60
N ARG A 170 -3.28 -18.69 9.50
CA ARG A 170 -3.02 -19.86 8.62
C ARG A 170 -2.18 -20.95 9.28
N GLU A 171 -1.22 -20.57 10.10
CA GLU A 171 -0.29 -21.56 10.71
C GLU A 171 -0.83 -22.10 12.05
N ILE A 172 -1.57 -21.30 12.81
CA ILE A 172 -1.94 -21.60 14.20
C ILE A 172 -3.46 -21.56 14.41
N GLY A 173 -4.15 -20.64 13.73
CA GLY A 173 -5.55 -20.25 13.96
C GLY A 173 -5.65 -19.15 15.01
N ILE A 174 -6.23 -18.01 14.61
CA ILE A 174 -6.42 -16.83 15.49
C ILE A 174 -7.92 -16.58 15.67
N GLU A 175 -8.36 -16.37 16.91
CA GLU A 175 -9.76 -16.03 17.20
C GLU A 175 -9.95 -14.55 17.50
N LYS A 176 -8.92 -13.89 18.08
CA LYS A 176 -9.05 -12.51 18.54
C LYS A 176 -7.75 -11.73 18.44
N VAL A 177 -7.86 -10.43 18.14
CA VAL A 177 -6.74 -9.49 18.24
C VAL A 177 -7.14 -8.19 18.95
N ALA A 178 -6.24 -7.69 19.79
CA ALA A 178 -6.32 -6.35 20.35
C ALA A 178 -5.12 -5.52 19.87
N ILE A 179 -5.37 -4.30 19.40
CA ILE A 179 -4.33 -3.48 18.77
C ILE A 179 -4.23 -2.10 19.41
N THR A 180 -3.00 -1.59 19.50
CA THR A 180 -2.76 -0.16 19.73
C THR A 180 -1.98 0.41 18.56
N ILE A 181 -2.56 1.39 17.88
CA ILE A 181 -1.95 2.05 16.74
C ILE A 181 -1.35 3.38 17.21
N ILE A 182 -0.03 3.48 17.13
CA ILE A 182 0.74 4.69 17.40
C ILE A 182 0.97 5.34 16.02
N ARG A 183 0.08 6.29 15.70
CA ARG A 183 -0.04 6.87 14.37
C ARG A 183 0.70 8.20 14.28
N ARG A 184 1.46 8.41 13.20
CA ARG A 184 1.99 9.73 12.86
C ARG A 184 0.85 10.74 12.63
N VAL A 185 1.07 11.98 13.00
CA VAL A 185 0.05 13.05 12.93
C VAL A 185 -0.09 13.63 11.53
N ALA A 186 1.01 13.70 10.78
CA ALA A 186 1.04 14.29 9.45
C ALA A 186 2.01 13.58 8.52
N ASP A 187 1.78 13.67 7.21
CA ASP A 187 2.75 13.26 6.19
C ASP A 187 3.94 14.22 6.19
N PRO A 188 5.14 13.77 5.78
CA PRO A 188 6.32 14.65 5.74
C PRO A 188 6.11 15.94 4.92
N GLY A 189 5.26 15.89 3.89
CA GLY A 189 4.87 17.05 3.09
C GLY A 189 3.83 17.96 3.74
N ASP A 190 3.15 17.48 4.78
CA ASP A 190 2.06 18.18 5.48
C ASP A 190 2.47 18.69 6.87
N TYR A 191 3.75 18.95 7.08
CA TYR A 191 4.32 19.37 8.36
C TYR A 191 3.61 20.61 8.98
N HIS A 192 2.95 21.41 8.16
CA HIS A 192 2.20 22.60 8.57
C HIS A 192 0.82 22.28 9.22
N ARG A 193 0.36 21.04 9.17
CA ARG A 193 -0.91 20.61 9.79
C ARG A 193 -0.83 20.50 11.32
N GLY A 194 0.13 21.16 11.91
CA GLY A 194 0.21 21.30 13.35
C GLY A 194 0.70 20.04 14.03
N LEU A 195 1.99 19.79 13.92
CA LEU A 195 2.69 18.95 14.87
C LEU A 195 2.47 19.53 16.25
N THR A 196 1.45 19.06 16.94
CA THR A 196 1.18 19.46 18.32
C THR A 196 2.19 18.76 19.22
N ASN A 197 2.59 19.43 20.28
CA ASN A 197 3.41 18.83 21.34
C ASN A 197 2.51 18.02 22.32
N ALA A 198 1.57 17.24 21.76
CA ALA A 198 0.57 16.49 22.53
C ALA A 198 0.21 15.20 21.82
N LEU A 199 -0.20 14.20 22.60
CA LEU A 199 -0.83 12.98 22.11
C LEU A 199 -2.34 13.19 21.98
N GLN A 200 -2.96 12.61 20.97
CA GLN A 200 -4.41 12.66 20.74
C GLN A 200 -4.94 11.22 20.60
N ILE A 201 -6.16 10.99 21.05
CA ILE A 201 -6.83 9.68 20.98
C ILE A 201 -8.06 9.81 20.10
N ASP A 202 -8.22 8.88 19.15
CA ASP A 202 -9.44 8.76 18.36
C ASP A 202 -10.52 7.96 19.11
N LYS A 203 -11.76 8.11 18.65
CA LYS A 203 -12.88 7.32 19.16
C LYS A 203 -12.66 5.83 18.90
N ALA A 204 -12.78 5.01 19.94
CA ALA A 204 -12.71 3.55 19.85
C ALA A 204 -14.06 2.93 19.40
N PRO A 205 -14.05 1.71 18.77
CA PRO A 205 -12.86 1.01 18.32
C PRO A 205 -12.21 1.70 17.11
N SER A 206 -10.89 1.47 16.90
CA SER A 206 -10.21 1.98 15.73
C SER A 206 -10.81 1.40 14.44
N HIS A 207 -10.88 2.19 13.38
CA HIS A 207 -11.41 1.71 12.09
C HIS A 207 -10.60 0.53 11.51
N GLN A 208 -9.32 0.39 11.85
CA GLN A 208 -8.49 -0.72 11.40
C GLN A 208 -8.92 -2.06 12.00
N ALA A 209 -9.41 -2.06 13.23
CA ALA A 209 -10.02 -3.26 13.82
C ALA A 209 -11.29 -3.66 13.06
N VAL A 210 -12.14 -2.70 12.72
CA VAL A 210 -13.35 -2.92 11.92
C VAL A 210 -13.01 -3.40 10.51
N ASP A 211 -12.03 -2.79 9.87
CA ASP A 211 -11.54 -3.17 8.54
C ASP A 211 -10.97 -4.60 8.54
N LEU A 212 -10.23 -4.99 9.58
CA LEU A 212 -9.72 -6.36 9.71
C LEU A 212 -10.88 -7.36 9.76
N MET A 213 -11.89 -7.13 10.58
CA MET A 213 -13.07 -8.00 10.66
C MET A 213 -13.86 -8.05 9.34
N THR A 214 -13.80 -7.01 8.52
CA THR A 214 -14.41 -7.03 7.18
C THR A 214 -13.68 -7.99 6.24
N ILE A 215 -12.35 -8.05 6.32
CA ILE A 215 -11.51 -8.94 5.51
C ILE A 215 -11.46 -10.36 6.08
N MET A 216 -11.31 -10.49 7.41
CA MET A 216 -11.18 -11.73 8.16
C MET A 216 -12.31 -11.85 9.20
N PRO A 217 -13.55 -12.14 8.77
CA PRO A 217 -14.73 -12.05 9.66
C PRO A 217 -14.77 -13.09 10.79
N HIS A 218 -13.91 -14.08 10.76
CA HIS A 218 -13.76 -15.09 11.82
C HIS A 218 -12.80 -14.66 12.92
N VAL A 219 -12.09 -13.53 12.77
CA VAL A 219 -11.19 -12.98 13.78
C VAL A 219 -11.86 -11.77 14.44
N GLU A 220 -12.16 -11.86 15.74
CA GLU A 220 -12.63 -10.71 16.51
C GLU A 220 -11.50 -9.67 16.67
N ALA A 221 -11.78 -8.40 16.41
CA ALA A 221 -10.77 -7.36 16.54
C ALA A 221 -11.28 -6.14 17.30
N THR A 222 -10.42 -5.59 18.16
CA THR A 222 -10.63 -4.33 18.86
C THR A 222 -9.34 -3.52 18.93
N GLY A 223 -9.43 -2.23 19.20
CA GLY A 223 -8.23 -1.44 19.37
C GLY A 223 -8.45 0.05 19.52
N ILE A 224 -7.38 0.72 19.91
CA ILE A 224 -7.30 2.17 20.07
C ILE A 224 -6.27 2.76 19.12
N LEU A 225 -6.44 4.04 18.79
CA LEU A 225 -5.52 4.79 17.95
C LEU A 225 -5.04 6.03 18.70
N VAL A 226 -3.73 6.20 18.78
CA VAL A 226 -3.05 7.34 19.40
C VAL A 226 -2.28 8.09 18.34
N HIS A 227 -2.58 9.37 18.13
CA HIS A 227 -1.79 10.25 17.28
C HIS A 227 -0.56 10.75 18.03
N THR A 228 0.59 10.70 17.37
CA THR A 228 1.86 11.17 17.94
C THR A 228 2.51 12.21 17.02
N PRO A 229 3.23 13.19 17.56
CA PRO A 229 3.85 14.26 16.79
C PRO A 229 5.11 13.77 16.04
N VAL A 230 4.95 12.75 15.21
CA VAL A 230 6.02 12.16 14.37
C VAL A 230 5.59 12.11 12.91
N THR A 231 6.55 12.01 12.00
CA THR A 231 6.33 12.00 10.54
C THR A 231 6.73 10.69 9.86
N HIS A 232 7.47 9.81 10.53
CA HIS A 232 8.02 8.59 9.93
C HIS A 232 7.23 7.36 10.36
N GLY A 233 6.31 6.91 9.51
CA GLY A 233 5.59 5.65 9.68
C GLY A 233 4.73 5.55 10.95
N HIS A 234 4.20 4.37 11.17
CA HIS A 234 3.40 4.04 12.36
C HIS A 234 4.02 2.85 13.07
N ILE A 235 3.71 2.71 14.36
CA ILE A 235 3.93 1.46 15.09
C ILE A 235 2.56 0.92 15.51
N ILE A 236 2.36 -0.37 15.33
CA ILE A 236 1.20 -1.09 15.86
C ILE A 236 1.70 -2.13 16.83
N THR A 237 1.16 -2.14 18.05
CA THR A 237 1.28 -3.28 18.96
C THR A 237 0.06 -4.18 18.76
N VAL A 238 0.29 -5.47 18.68
CA VAL A 238 -0.75 -6.49 18.46
C VAL A 238 -0.67 -7.50 19.58
N LEU A 239 -1.81 -7.78 20.20
CA LEU A 239 -2.03 -8.95 21.05
C LEU A 239 -2.96 -9.88 20.29
N ALA A 240 -2.49 -11.04 19.87
CA ALA A 240 -3.26 -12.05 19.15
C ALA A 240 -3.49 -13.27 20.04
N THR A 241 -4.74 -13.73 20.10
CA THR A 241 -5.17 -14.91 20.88
C THR A 241 -5.38 -16.08 19.93
N ALA A 242 -4.73 -17.19 20.19
CA ALA A 242 -4.87 -18.41 19.42
C ALA A 242 -6.23 -19.07 19.71
N LYS A 243 -6.82 -19.61 18.63
CA LYS A 243 -8.12 -20.27 18.65
C LYS A 243 -8.14 -21.54 19.51
N ASP A 244 -9.29 -21.83 20.09
CA ASP A 244 -9.55 -23.05 20.87
C ASP A 244 -8.59 -23.24 22.08
N GLY A 245 -8.04 -22.14 22.64
CA GLY A 245 -7.10 -22.17 23.75
C GLY A 245 -5.76 -22.83 23.43
N LYS A 246 -5.40 -22.97 22.14
CA LYS A 246 -4.12 -23.54 21.71
C LYS A 246 -2.98 -22.68 22.22
N LYS A 247 -1.92 -23.34 22.67
CA LYS A 247 -0.69 -22.64 23.02
C LYS A 247 -0.04 -22.04 21.77
N ILE A 248 0.34 -20.77 21.84
CA ILE A 248 1.17 -20.12 20.82
C ILE A 248 2.48 -19.73 21.44
N THR A 249 3.60 -20.19 20.81
CA THR A 249 4.94 -19.88 21.29
C THR A 249 5.58 -18.78 20.44
N ARG A 250 6.59 -18.14 21.02
CA ARG A 250 7.41 -17.15 20.33
C ARG A 250 8.01 -17.72 19.05
N GLU A 251 8.52 -18.96 19.09
CA GLU A 251 9.15 -19.65 17.95
C GLU A 251 8.14 -19.90 16.84
N MET A 252 6.93 -20.38 17.16
CA MET A 252 5.85 -20.60 16.18
C MET A 252 5.48 -19.30 15.46
N ALA A 253 5.29 -18.22 16.23
CA ALA A 253 4.96 -16.92 15.66
C ALA A 253 6.09 -16.37 14.77
N LEU A 254 7.34 -16.45 15.24
CA LEU A 254 8.50 -15.99 14.51
C LEU A 254 8.69 -16.78 13.19
N GLU A 255 8.48 -18.08 13.22
CA GLU A 255 8.52 -18.92 12.01
C GLU A 255 7.43 -18.51 11.00
N ALA A 256 6.19 -18.28 11.46
CA ALA A 256 5.11 -17.82 10.63
C ALA A 256 5.45 -16.46 9.97
N PHE A 257 5.95 -15.50 10.74
CA PHE A 257 6.35 -14.19 10.23
C PHE A 257 7.47 -14.28 9.19
N ARG A 258 8.49 -15.09 9.43
CA ARG A 258 9.64 -15.27 8.53
C ARG A 258 9.27 -15.93 7.19
N LYS A 259 8.20 -16.71 7.15
CA LYS A 259 7.66 -17.29 5.90
C LYS A 259 7.00 -16.26 5.00
N HIS A 260 6.48 -15.17 5.58
CA HIS A 260 5.74 -14.16 4.81
C HIS A 260 6.70 -13.16 4.12
N PRO A 261 6.75 -13.09 2.77
CA PRO A 261 7.78 -12.33 2.06
C PRO A 261 7.70 -10.82 2.28
N ARG A 262 6.51 -10.29 2.68
CA ARG A 262 6.31 -8.85 2.94
C ARG A 262 6.40 -8.49 4.42
N ILE A 263 6.93 -9.40 5.24
CA ILE A 263 7.31 -9.14 6.64
C ILE A 263 8.84 -9.26 6.74
N ARG A 264 9.46 -8.20 7.22
CA ARG A 264 10.89 -8.20 7.55
C ARG A 264 11.05 -8.24 9.06
N THR A 265 11.54 -9.34 9.59
CA THR A 265 11.93 -9.40 10.99
C THR A 265 13.26 -8.68 11.19
N VAL A 266 13.37 -7.93 12.28
CA VAL A 266 14.53 -7.12 12.66
C VAL A 266 14.76 -7.18 14.17
N THR A 267 15.99 -6.87 14.63
CA THR A 267 16.33 -6.83 16.04
C THR A 267 16.90 -5.47 16.46
N ILE A 268 16.81 -5.17 17.77
CA ILE A 268 17.42 -3.97 18.35
C ILE A 268 18.94 -4.07 18.27
N GLU A 269 19.49 -5.27 18.42
CA GLU A 269 20.93 -5.54 18.34
C GLU A 269 21.51 -5.20 16.96
N GLU A 270 20.77 -5.47 15.87
CA GLU A 270 21.13 -5.08 14.51
C GLU A 270 21.07 -3.55 14.28
N GLY A 271 20.63 -2.77 15.28
CA GLY A 271 20.52 -1.31 15.21
C GLY A 271 19.15 -0.77 14.86
N PHE A 272 18.14 -1.64 14.67
CA PHE A 272 16.76 -1.21 14.36
C PHE A 272 15.99 -0.81 15.63
N LYS A 273 16.36 0.32 16.22
CA LYS A 273 15.79 0.80 17.49
C LYS A 273 14.41 1.46 17.36
N GLY A 274 13.92 1.70 16.13
CA GLY A 274 12.65 2.34 15.87
C GLY A 274 12.37 2.51 14.37
N ASN A 275 11.23 3.10 14.03
CA ASN A 275 10.81 3.31 12.64
C ASN A 275 11.80 4.17 11.82
N ALA A 276 12.43 5.16 12.42
CA ALA A 276 13.41 6.01 11.74
C ALA A 276 14.65 5.21 11.27
N SER A 277 15.09 4.19 12.02
CA SER A 277 16.21 3.34 11.61
C SER A 277 15.87 2.45 10.40
N LEU A 278 14.64 1.96 10.33
CA LEU A 278 14.15 1.23 9.16
C LEU A 278 14.09 2.12 7.91
N PHE A 279 13.55 3.34 8.06
CA PHE A 279 13.51 4.31 6.97
C PHE A 279 14.90 4.71 6.49
N LYS A 280 15.84 5.00 7.44
CA LYS A 280 17.23 5.28 7.10
C LYS A 280 17.87 4.12 6.35
N TYR A 281 17.71 2.90 6.84
CA TYR A 281 18.25 1.70 6.22
C TYR A 281 17.72 1.50 4.79
N ALA A 282 16.42 1.68 4.56
CA ALA A 282 15.83 1.61 3.23
C ALA A 282 16.46 2.62 2.27
N ARG A 283 16.76 3.83 2.76
CA ARG A 283 17.44 4.87 1.99
C ARG A 283 18.88 4.50 1.68
N ASP A 284 19.61 3.96 2.66
CA ASP A 284 20.99 3.53 2.47
C ASP A 284 21.09 2.33 1.49
N LEU A 285 20.03 1.52 1.37
CA LEU A 285 19.91 0.49 0.33
C LEU A 285 19.64 1.06 -1.07
N GLY A 286 19.49 2.36 -1.22
CA GLY A 286 19.20 3.04 -2.48
C GLY A 286 17.72 2.98 -2.88
N ASN A 287 16.82 2.66 -1.95
CA ASN A 287 15.39 2.72 -2.25
C ASN A 287 14.97 4.17 -2.42
N ARG A 288 14.31 4.46 -3.54
CA ARG A 288 13.78 5.80 -3.81
C ARG A 288 12.87 6.25 -2.66
N ARG A 289 13.06 7.46 -2.18
CA ARG A 289 12.34 8.06 -1.04
C ARG A 289 12.48 7.32 0.30
N GLY A 290 13.35 6.34 0.42
CA GLY A 290 13.44 5.47 1.60
C GLY A 290 12.28 4.49 1.74
N ASP A 291 11.60 4.16 0.65
CA ASP A 291 10.44 3.27 0.63
C ASP A 291 10.82 1.83 0.98
N MET A 292 10.00 1.20 1.82
CA MET A 292 9.97 -0.24 2.06
C MET A 292 8.58 -0.78 1.71
N TYR A 293 8.52 -1.88 1.00
CA TYR A 293 7.25 -2.57 0.72
C TYR A 293 6.88 -3.56 1.83
N GLU A 294 7.88 -4.02 2.58
CA GLU A 294 7.73 -4.89 3.72
C GLU A 294 7.40 -4.06 4.98
N ILE A 295 6.64 -4.65 5.89
CA ILE A 295 6.56 -4.15 7.26
C ILE A 295 7.80 -4.62 8.03
N GLY A 296 8.24 -3.81 9.01
CA GLY A 296 9.25 -4.23 9.99
C GLY A 296 8.58 -4.88 11.20
N LEU A 297 9.06 -6.02 11.63
CA LEU A 297 8.60 -6.69 12.85
C LEU A 297 9.82 -6.90 13.79
N TRP A 298 9.73 -6.32 15.00
CA TRP A 298 10.81 -6.49 15.98
C TRP A 298 10.72 -7.84 16.67
N GLU A 299 11.69 -8.72 16.43
CA GLU A 299 11.78 -10.03 17.11
C GLU A 299 11.86 -9.88 18.62
N ASP A 300 12.52 -8.82 19.11
CA ASP A 300 12.65 -8.49 20.53
C ASP A 300 11.31 -8.11 21.20
N SER A 301 10.29 -7.78 20.41
CA SER A 301 8.95 -7.42 20.91
C SER A 301 7.99 -8.61 21.02
N ILE A 302 8.41 -9.80 20.56
CA ILE A 302 7.56 -10.99 20.60
C ILE A 302 7.56 -11.58 22.00
N VAL A 303 6.39 -11.56 22.66
CA VAL A 303 6.18 -12.09 24.02
C VAL A 303 5.01 -13.05 24.01
N GLU A 304 5.22 -14.27 24.51
CA GLU A 304 4.18 -15.30 24.68
C GLU A 304 3.57 -15.27 26.08
N SER A 305 2.26 -15.53 26.17
CA SER A 305 1.54 -15.66 27.43
C SER A 305 0.35 -16.60 27.28
N GLY A 306 0.54 -17.89 27.57
CA GLY A 306 -0.51 -18.90 27.42
C GLY A 306 -0.91 -19.12 25.96
N ASN A 307 -2.13 -18.74 25.61
CA ASN A 307 -2.65 -18.75 24.23
C ASN A 307 -2.55 -17.38 23.54
N ASP A 308 -1.90 -16.41 24.17
CA ASP A 308 -1.69 -15.08 23.62
C ASP A 308 -0.25 -14.89 23.12
N ILE A 309 -0.09 -14.13 22.06
CA ILE A 309 1.18 -13.62 21.55
C ILE A 309 1.11 -12.12 21.33
N MET A 310 2.06 -11.38 21.90
CA MET A 310 2.17 -9.93 21.70
C MET A 310 3.39 -9.61 20.84
N TYR A 311 3.27 -8.63 19.95
CA TYR A 311 4.38 -8.17 19.12
C TYR A 311 4.15 -6.73 18.63
N ALA A 312 5.21 -6.10 18.12
CA ALA A 312 5.17 -4.76 17.56
C ALA A 312 5.66 -4.76 16.10
N ILE A 313 4.96 -4.00 15.27
CA ILE A 313 5.29 -3.83 13.84
C ILE A 313 5.43 -2.36 13.46
N ASN A 314 6.33 -2.09 12.53
CA ASN A 314 6.44 -0.81 11.83
C ASN A 314 5.67 -0.86 10.53
N ILE A 315 4.88 0.18 10.29
CA ILE A 315 4.14 0.37 9.04
C ILE A 315 4.79 1.50 8.24
N PRO A 316 5.47 1.20 7.12
CA PRO A 316 5.96 2.22 6.19
C PRO A 316 4.76 2.77 5.40
N GLN A 317 4.04 3.72 5.99
CA GLN A 317 2.72 4.19 5.57
C GLN A 317 2.61 4.47 4.07
N GLU A 318 3.64 5.07 3.50
CA GLU A 318 3.59 5.60 2.14
C GLU A 318 3.75 4.52 1.06
N SER A 319 4.35 3.36 1.41
CA SER A 319 4.73 2.33 0.45
C SER A 319 4.13 0.95 0.71
N VAL A 320 3.63 0.69 1.92
CA VAL A 320 3.15 -0.63 2.33
C VAL A 320 1.99 -1.17 1.48
N THR A 321 1.13 -0.28 0.95
CA THR A 321 -0.04 -0.68 0.15
C THR A 321 0.27 -0.90 -1.34
N ILE A 322 1.46 -0.54 -1.80
CA ILE A 322 1.82 -0.63 -3.22
C ILE A 322 1.78 -2.07 -3.72
N PRO A 323 2.39 -3.07 -3.04
CA PRO A 323 2.30 -4.46 -3.48
C PRO A 323 0.85 -4.97 -3.58
N GLU A 324 0.00 -4.65 -2.61
CA GLU A 324 -1.41 -5.05 -2.62
C GLU A 324 -2.19 -4.38 -3.73
N THR A 325 -1.82 -3.16 -4.13
CA THR A 325 -2.44 -2.50 -5.29
C THR A 325 -2.06 -3.19 -6.59
N ILE A 326 -0.81 -3.60 -6.74
CA ILE A 326 -0.36 -4.39 -7.90
C ILE A 326 -1.06 -5.78 -7.91
N ASP A 327 -1.20 -6.44 -6.76
CA ASP A 327 -1.97 -7.69 -6.63
C ASP A 327 -3.44 -7.47 -7.06
N ALA A 328 -4.02 -6.32 -6.69
CA ALA A 328 -5.40 -5.98 -7.09
C ALA A 328 -5.54 -5.79 -8.60
N ILE A 329 -4.55 -5.20 -9.31
CA ILE A 329 -4.51 -5.17 -10.77
C ILE A 329 -4.54 -6.61 -11.31
N ARG A 330 -3.66 -7.48 -10.81
CA ARG A 330 -3.52 -8.86 -11.26
C ARG A 330 -4.83 -9.63 -11.10
N ALA A 331 -5.48 -9.49 -9.94
CA ALA A 331 -6.77 -10.11 -9.67
C ALA A 331 -7.88 -9.54 -10.55
N ALA A 332 -8.05 -8.20 -10.61
CA ALA A 332 -9.09 -7.55 -11.41
C ALA A 332 -8.99 -7.86 -12.90
N MET A 333 -7.77 -7.97 -13.42
CA MET A 333 -7.49 -8.29 -14.82
C MET A 333 -7.32 -9.79 -15.08
N LYS A 334 -7.46 -10.66 -14.06
CA LYS A 334 -7.29 -12.11 -14.14
C LYS A 334 -5.94 -12.53 -14.76
N MET A 335 -4.87 -11.79 -14.42
CA MET A 335 -3.52 -12.09 -14.91
C MET A 335 -2.98 -13.36 -14.25
N GLN A 336 -3.23 -13.54 -12.97
CA GLN A 336 -3.01 -14.78 -12.20
C GLN A 336 -4.31 -15.13 -11.48
N LEU A 337 -4.62 -16.43 -11.36
CA LEU A 337 -5.88 -16.90 -10.82
C LEU A 337 -5.82 -17.29 -9.35
N THR A 338 -4.62 -17.41 -8.79
CA THR A 338 -4.40 -17.74 -7.38
C THR A 338 -3.61 -16.66 -6.68
N ARG A 339 -3.84 -16.54 -5.39
CA ARG A 339 -3.06 -15.63 -4.51
C ARG A 339 -1.57 -15.90 -4.62
N GLU A 340 -1.15 -17.15 -4.58
CA GLU A 340 0.24 -17.57 -4.61
C GLU A 340 0.95 -17.07 -5.87
N GLU A 341 0.34 -17.27 -7.03
CA GLU A 341 0.88 -16.82 -8.32
C GLU A 341 0.91 -15.29 -8.41
N GLY A 342 -0.20 -14.62 -8.07
CA GLY A 342 -0.32 -13.17 -8.17
C GLY A 342 0.65 -12.43 -7.27
N THR A 343 0.71 -12.81 -5.98
CA THR A 343 1.62 -12.17 -5.03
C THR A 343 3.08 -12.49 -5.29
N ALA A 344 3.40 -13.69 -5.78
CA ALA A 344 4.77 -14.07 -6.15
C ALA A 344 5.27 -13.22 -7.33
N GLU A 345 4.45 -13.03 -8.37
CA GLU A 345 4.83 -12.21 -9.52
C GLU A 345 4.99 -10.74 -9.16
N THR A 346 4.10 -10.19 -8.33
CA THR A 346 4.24 -8.85 -7.76
C THR A 346 5.54 -8.70 -6.98
N ASN A 347 5.83 -9.64 -6.08
CA ASN A 347 7.04 -9.62 -5.24
C ASN A 347 8.32 -9.68 -6.08
N LYS A 348 8.33 -10.49 -7.14
CA LYS A 348 9.44 -10.63 -8.08
C LYS A 348 9.79 -9.29 -8.73
N TYR A 349 8.83 -8.61 -9.34
CA TYR A 349 9.07 -7.33 -10.01
C TYR A 349 9.38 -6.19 -9.04
N LEU A 350 8.74 -6.13 -7.89
CA LEU A 350 9.05 -5.16 -6.84
C LEU A 350 10.33 -5.48 -6.07
N LYS A 351 10.98 -6.62 -6.36
CA LYS A 351 12.21 -7.09 -5.69
C LYS A 351 12.05 -7.25 -4.18
N ILE A 352 10.85 -7.63 -3.73
CA ILE A 352 10.53 -7.90 -2.32
C ILE A 352 11.28 -9.14 -1.84
N GLY A 353 11.76 -9.12 -0.61
CA GLY A 353 12.50 -10.23 -0.01
C GLY A 353 13.99 -10.30 -0.39
N ARG A 354 14.49 -9.39 -1.23
CA ARG A 354 15.93 -9.33 -1.58
C ARG A 354 16.83 -9.15 -0.37
N PHE A 355 16.32 -8.56 0.71
CA PHE A 355 17.07 -8.32 1.94
C PHE A 355 17.31 -9.61 2.75
N LYS A 356 16.53 -10.68 2.52
CA LYS A 356 16.76 -11.97 3.17
C LYS A 356 18.13 -12.59 2.78
N ALA A 357 18.66 -12.23 1.61
CA ALA A 357 19.97 -12.65 1.17
C ALA A 357 21.12 -12.00 1.95
N LEU A 358 20.90 -10.82 2.52
CA LEU A 358 21.91 -10.10 3.32
C LEU A 358 21.97 -10.58 4.77
N GLN A 359 20.97 -11.35 5.23
CA GLN A 359 20.96 -11.95 6.58
C GLN A 359 21.88 -13.20 6.70
N LYS A 360 22.67 -13.53 5.67
CA LYS A 360 23.58 -14.69 5.65
C LYS A 360 25.06 -14.31 5.77
N PHE A 361 25.35 -13.13 6.29
CA PHE A 361 26.73 -12.74 6.59
C PHE A 361 26.98 -12.67 8.09
#